data_2efe9013e608aaf25438483097a322e7
#
_entry.id   2efe9013e608aaf25438483097a322e7
#
_cell.length_a   1.000
_cell.length_b   1.000
_cell.length_c   1.000
_cell.angle_alpha   90.00
_cell.angle_beta   90.00
_cell.angle_gamma   90.00
#
_symmetry.space_group_name_H-M   'P 1'
#
loop_
_entity.id
_entity.type
_entity.pdbx_description
1 polymer ?
#
loop_
_entity_poly.entity_id
_entity_poly.type
_entity_poly.pdbx_seq_one_letter_code
_entity_poly.pdbx_strand_id
1 'polypeptide(L)'
;MKKYELIQALIEAGAVAVIRAGNKAQGLKIVEAVRAGGITAIEITMTVPHADEIIRELNEAFGADVLLGAGTVLDAETARVCILAGAQYIVGPSFNEDCARLCNRYAVPYIPGVMTPQEAVRALEFGADILKLFPAELFGPKIISAFKGPLPQGIYMPTGGITVENAAEWIKAGAAVLGIGGSLTKGAKTGDFGSVTRTARQLKEVIAAARGLQL
;
A
#
# COMPACT_ATOMS: atom_id res chain seq x y z
N MET A 1 -0.13 -11.07 -13.80
CA MET A 1 -1.09 -11.68 -12.84
C MET A 1 -2.50 -11.19 -13.14
N LYS A 2 -3.52 -11.99 -12.86
CA LYS A 2 -4.92 -11.56 -12.92
C LYS A 2 -5.25 -10.69 -11.71
N LYS A 3 -6.31 -9.86 -11.77
CA LYS A 3 -6.69 -8.93 -10.70
C LYS A 3 -6.78 -9.59 -9.33
N TYR A 4 -7.47 -10.72 -9.23
CA TYR A 4 -7.63 -11.43 -7.95
C TYR A 4 -6.34 -12.07 -7.42
N GLU A 5 -5.43 -12.49 -8.30
CA GLU A 5 -4.10 -12.97 -7.90
C GLU A 5 -3.26 -11.85 -7.28
N LEU A 6 -3.35 -10.63 -7.84
CA LEU A 6 -2.70 -9.44 -7.29
C LEU A 6 -3.25 -9.08 -5.91
N ILE A 7 -4.58 -9.13 -5.75
CA ILE A 7 -5.23 -8.87 -4.47
C ILE A 7 -4.77 -9.89 -3.42
N GLN A 8 -4.76 -11.17 -3.78
CA GLN A 8 -4.31 -12.24 -2.90
C GLN A 8 -2.84 -12.05 -2.51
N ALA A 9 -1.98 -11.76 -3.49
CA ALA A 9 -0.57 -11.52 -3.25
C ALA A 9 -0.31 -10.30 -2.33
N LEU A 10 -1.11 -9.22 -2.45
CA LEU A 10 -1.05 -8.07 -1.55
C LEU A 10 -1.43 -8.46 -0.12
N ILE A 11 -2.50 -9.26 0.04
CA ILE A 11 -2.95 -9.75 1.36
C ILE A 11 -1.88 -10.66 1.98
N GLU A 12 -1.27 -11.56 1.21
CA GLU A 12 -0.19 -12.44 1.66
C GLU A 12 1.07 -11.67 2.05
N ALA A 13 1.44 -10.65 1.27
CA ALA A 13 2.57 -9.77 1.60
C ALA A 13 2.41 -9.10 2.97
N GLY A 14 1.19 -8.74 3.35
CA GLY A 14 0.83 -8.20 4.65
C GLY A 14 1.25 -6.75 4.91
N ALA A 15 2.17 -6.24 4.12
CA ALA A 15 2.66 -4.87 4.20
C ALA A 15 2.87 -4.30 2.81
N VAL A 16 2.47 -3.04 2.61
CA VAL A 16 2.79 -2.21 1.45
C VAL A 16 3.69 -1.08 1.91
N ALA A 17 4.88 -0.99 1.36
CA ALA A 17 5.80 0.12 1.61
C ALA A 17 5.38 1.34 0.78
N VAL A 18 4.92 2.39 1.45
CA VAL A 18 4.51 3.65 0.82
C VAL A 18 5.74 4.56 0.70
N ILE A 19 6.25 4.69 -0.53
CA ILE A 19 7.50 5.39 -0.81
C ILE A 19 7.22 6.86 -1.16
N ARG A 20 7.83 7.74 -0.37
CA ARG A 20 7.97 9.17 -0.63
C ARG A 20 9.43 9.52 -0.66
N ALA A 21 9.89 10.18 -1.72
CA ALA A 21 11.29 10.54 -1.91
C ALA A 21 11.38 11.96 -2.50
N GLY A 22 12.49 12.63 -2.27
CA GLY A 22 12.76 13.97 -2.84
C GLY A 22 13.18 13.93 -4.31
N ASN A 23 13.64 12.76 -4.78
CA ASN A 23 14.04 12.55 -6.16
C ASN A 23 14.06 11.05 -6.51
N LYS A 24 14.21 10.75 -7.80
CA LYS A 24 14.23 9.40 -8.37
C LYS A 24 15.31 8.50 -7.75
N ALA A 25 16.56 8.98 -7.66
CA ALA A 25 17.68 8.19 -7.15
C ALA A 25 17.48 7.76 -5.68
N GLN A 26 16.91 8.64 -4.86
CA GLN A 26 16.53 8.30 -3.50
C GLN A 26 15.39 7.27 -3.46
N GLY A 27 14.38 7.43 -4.33
CA GLY A 27 13.26 6.49 -4.43
C GLY A 27 13.73 5.07 -4.72
N LEU A 28 14.60 4.89 -5.71
CA LEU A 28 15.18 3.60 -6.08
C LEU A 28 15.93 2.95 -4.91
N LYS A 29 16.80 3.71 -4.23
CA LYS A 29 17.55 3.22 -3.05
C LYS A 29 16.63 2.80 -1.89
N ILE A 30 15.53 3.53 -1.67
CA ILE A 30 14.54 3.16 -0.65
C ILE A 30 13.90 1.82 -1.02
N VAL A 31 13.49 1.64 -2.27
CA VAL A 31 12.88 0.38 -2.73
C VAL A 31 13.83 -0.80 -2.58
N GLU A 32 15.10 -0.65 -2.98
CA GLU A 32 16.13 -1.67 -2.78
C GLU A 32 16.27 -2.06 -1.30
N ALA A 33 16.35 -1.06 -0.41
CA ALA A 33 16.49 -1.29 1.02
C ALA A 33 15.26 -1.98 1.65
N VAL A 34 14.06 -1.59 1.25
CA VAL A 34 12.78 -2.18 1.68
C VAL A 34 12.68 -3.63 1.22
N ARG A 35 12.99 -3.89 -0.06
CA ARG A 35 13.01 -5.23 -0.64
C ARG A 35 14.03 -6.15 0.06
N ALA A 36 15.23 -5.64 0.33
CA ALA A 36 16.26 -6.37 1.09
C ALA A 36 15.82 -6.73 2.52
N GLY A 37 14.86 -5.99 3.09
CA GLY A 37 14.20 -6.29 4.36
C GLY A 37 13.02 -7.26 4.25
N GLY A 38 12.65 -7.70 3.03
CA GLY A 38 11.62 -8.72 2.79
C GLY A 38 10.21 -8.17 2.53
N ILE A 39 10.02 -6.85 2.41
CA ILE A 39 8.75 -6.27 1.96
C ILE A 39 8.81 -6.10 0.44
N THR A 40 7.93 -6.82 -0.27
CA THR A 40 7.91 -6.89 -1.74
C THR A 40 6.75 -6.12 -2.37
N ALA A 41 5.75 -5.70 -1.61
CA ALA A 41 4.69 -4.82 -2.11
C ALA A 41 5.08 -3.35 -1.90
N ILE A 42 5.19 -2.61 -3.01
CA ILE A 42 5.74 -1.25 -3.06
C ILE A 42 4.72 -0.31 -3.68
N GLU A 43 4.43 0.80 -3.03
CA GLU A 43 3.58 1.89 -3.52
C GLU A 43 4.46 3.13 -3.76
N ILE A 44 4.67 3.53 -5.01
CA ILE A 44 5.32 4.80 -5.35
C ILE A 44 4.26 5.89 -5.37
N THR A 45 4.40 6.91 -4.51
CA THR A 45 3.42 7.98 -4.47
C THR A 45 3.65 9.01 -5.58
N MET A 46 2.57 9.49 -6.22
CA MET A 46 2.62 10.51 -7.28
C MET A 46 3.06 11.89 -6.78
N THR A 47 3.36 12.02 -5.48
CA THR A 47 4.02 13.19 -4.92
C THR A 47 5.55 13.17 -5.10
N VAL A 48 6.12 12.05 -5.53
CA VAL A 48 7.55 11.94 -5.86
C VAL A 48 7.75 12.50 -7.27
N PRO A 49 8.72 13.41 -7.49
CA PRO A 49 9.04 13.88 -8.83
C PRO A 49 9.39 12.71 -9.77
N HIS A 50 8.83 12.70 -10.98
CA HIS A 50 9.02 11.63 -11.97
C HIS A 50 8.61 10.23 -11.47
N ALA A 51 7.52 10.16 -10.70
CA ALA A 51 7.04 8.90 -10.13
C ALA A 51 6.72 7.83 -11.18
N ASP A 52 6.17 8.22 -12.32
CA ASP A 52 5.89 7.35 -13.47
C ASP A 52 7.17 6.75 -14.08
N GLU A 53 8.25 7.53 -14.19
CA GLU A 53 9.55 7.03 -14.62
C GLU A 53 10.13 6.03 -13.62
N ILE A 54 10.00 6.31 -12.31
CA ILE A 54 10.43 5.39 -11.25
C ILE A 54 9.66 4.07 -11.35
N ILE A 55 8.34 4.12 -11.52
CA ILE A 55 7.50 2.93 -11.67
C ILE A 55 7.97 2.11 -12.88
N ARG A 56 8.26 2.74 -14.01
CA ARG A 56 8.74 2.06 -15.22
C ARG A 56 10.09 1.37 -14.98
N GLU A 57 11.05 2.08 -14.40
CA GLU A 57 12.36 1.55 -14.10
C GLU A 57 12.33 0.39 -13.10
N LEU A 58 11.51 0.50 -12.05
CA LEU A 58 11.32 -0.59 -11.08
C LEU A 58 10.64 -1.80 -11.71
N ASN A 59 9.68 -1.59 -12.61
CA ASN A 59 9.03 -2.68 -13.33
C ASN A 59 10.01 -3.41 -14.26
N GLU A 60 10.91 -2.68 -14.93
CA GLU A 60 11.95 -3.24 -15.77
C GLU A 60 13.02 -3.97 -14.95
N ALA A 61 13.43 -3.40 -13.81
CA ALA A 61 14.51 -3.95 -12.98
C ALA A 61 14.09 -5.17 -12.15
N PHE A 62 12.86 -5.16 -11.60
CA PHE A 62 12.42 -6.17 -10.64
C PHE A 62 11.28 -7.05 -11.15
N GLY A 63 10.55 -6.62 -12.17
CA GLY A 63 9.50 -7.41 -12.84
C GLY A 63 8.54 -8.09 -11.84
N ALA A 64 8.54 -9.43 -11.85
CA ALA A 64 7.65 -10.23 -11.01
C ALA A 64 8.08 -10.35 -9.53
N ASP A 65 9.30 -9.91 -9.17
CA ASP A 65 9.83 -10.02 -7.81
C ASP A 65 9.21 -8.99 -6.84
N VAL A 66 8.51 -7.99 -7.38
CA VAL A 66 7.90 -6.89 -6.63
C VAL A 66 6.47 -6.67 -7.10
N LEU A 67 5.54 -6.55 -6.16
CA LEU A 67 4.19 -6.04 -6.42
C LEU A 67 4.27 -4.50 -6.43
N LEU A 68 4.30 -3.92 -7.63
CA LEU A 68 4.51 -2.49 -7.80
C LEU A 68 3.19 -1.76 -8.03
N GLY A 69 2.90 -0.77 -7.20
CA GLY A 69 1.71 0.06 -7.29
C GLY A 69 2.02 1.55 -7.31
N ALA A 70 1.03 2.32 -7.71
CA ALA A 70 1.06 3.78 -7.65
C ALA A 70 0.11 4.29 -6.57
N GLY A 71 0.60 5.22 -5.74
CA GLY A 71 -0.17 5.82 -4.67
C GLY A 71 -0.35 7.33 -4.81
N THR A 72 -1.26 7.88 -4.01
CA THR A 72 -1.67 9.29 -4.09
C THR A 72 -2.22 9.64 -5.48
N VAL A 73 -2.91 8.67 -6.09
CA VAL A 73 -3.59 8.84 -7.36
C VAL A 73 -4.96 9.48 -7.11
N LEU A 74 -5.22 10.63 -7.71
CA LEU A 74 -6.40 11.46 -7.43
C LEU A 74 -7.45 11.40 -8.55
N ASP A 75 -7.06 10.97 -9.75
CA ASP A 75 -7.88 11.01 -10.97
C ASP A 75 -7.58 9.83 -11.90
N ALA A 76 -8.48 9.61 -12.86
CA ALA A 76 -8.37 8.51 -13.81
C ALA A 76 -7.21 8.70 -14.80
N GLU A 77 -6.89 9.93 -15.14
CA GLU A 77 -5.80 10.30 -16.05
C GLU A 77 -4.46 9.87 -15.47
N THR A 78 -4.22 10.24 -14.21
CA THR A 78 -3.03 9.83 -13.45
C THR A 78 -3.00 8.30 -13.27
N ALA A 79 -4.14 7.67 -12.95
CA ALA A 79 -4.23 6.21 -12.86
C ALA A 79 -3.81 5.55 -14.18
N ARG A 80 -4.25 6.09 -15.33
CA ARG A 80 -3.89 5.55 -16.64
C ARG A 80 -2.40 5.65 -16.92
N VAL A 81 -1.79 6.79 -16.62
CA VAL A 81 -0.33 7.00 -16.75
C VAL A 81 0.44 5.97 -15.91
N CYS A 82 0.04 5.77 -14.64
CA CYS A 82 0.66 4.80 -13.76
C CYS A 82 0.56 3.36 -14.30
N ILE A 83 -0.62 2.96 -14.80
CA ILE A 83 -0.84 1.63 -15.38
C ILE A 83 0.06 1.43 -16.62
N LEU A 84 0.19 2.44 -17.48
CA LEU A 84 1.09 2.39 -18.65
C LEU A 84 2.57 2.32 -18.25
N ALA A 85 2.93 2.90 -17.11
CA ALA A 85 4.27 2.80 -16.55
C ALA A 85 4.58 1.43 -15.92
N GLY A 86 3.56 0.57 -15.72
CA GLY A 86 3.72 -0.77 -15.16
C GLY A 86 3.17 -0.96 -13.75
N ALA A 87 2.43 0.03 -13.21
CA ALA A 87 1.76 -0.14 -11.92
C ALA A 87 0.71 -1.26 -12.00
N GLN A 88 0.80 -2.21 -11.08
CA GLN A 88 -0.05 -3.39 -11.01
C GLN A 88 -1.29 -3.16 -10.12
N TYR A 89 -1.28 -2.14 -9.25
CA TYR A 89 -2.40 -1.68 -8.46
C TYR A 89 -2.34 -0.17 -8.25
N ILE A 90 -3.50 0.43 -8.01
CA ILE A 90 -3.65 1.88 -7.82
C ILE A 90 -4.21 2.16 -6.43
N VAL A 91 -3.61 3.12 -5.74
CA VAL A 91 -4.02 3.55 -4.39
C VAL A 91 -4.36 5.04 -4.40
N GLY A 92 -5.54 5.38 -3.91
CA GLY A 92 -5.97 6.77 -3.70
C GLY A 92 -5.93 7.17 -2.22
N PRO A 93 -5.80 8.45 -1.90
CA PRO A 93 -6.02 8.96 -0.54
C PRO A 93 -7.51 9.08 -0.20
N SER A 94 -8.37 9.09 -1.21
CA SER A 94 -9.82 9.15 -1.15
C SER A 94 -10.42 8.28 -2.25
N PHE A 95 -11.73 8.04 -2.19
CA PHE A 95 -12.45 7.38 -3.28
C PHE A 95 -12.66 8.35 -4.45
N ASN A 96 -12.38 7.88 -5.67
CA ASN A 96 -12.69 8.56 -6.92
C ASN A 96 -13.38 7.59 -7.88
N GLU A 97 -14.57 7.94 -8.33
CA GLU A 97 -15.43 7.07 -9.16
C GLU A 97 -14.80 6.77 -10.53
N ASP A 98 -14.21 7.79 -11.16
CA ASP A 98 -13.59 7.62 -12.49
C ASP A 98 -12.33 6.76 -12.43
N CYS A 99 -11.53 6.89 -11.34
CA CYS A 99 -10.45 5.96 -11.04
C CYS A 99 -10.95 4.51 -10.93
N ALA A 100 -12.04 4.29 -10.19
CA ALA A 100 -12.61 2.95 -10.02
C ALA A 100 -13.07 2.36 -11.35
N ARG A 101 -13.80 3.14 -12.16
CA ARG A 101 -14.24 2.75 -13.51
C ARG A 101 -13.07 2.44 -14.44
N LEU A 102 -12.03 3.27 -14.42
CA LEU A 102 -10.82 3.05 -15.20
C LEU A 102 -10.11 1.75 -14.77
N CYS A 103 -9.83 1.60 -13.49
CA CYS A 103 -9.13 0.44 -12.95
C CYS A 103 -9.88 -0.87 -13.25
N ASN A 104 -11.21 -0.88 -13.10
CA ASN A 104 -12.05 -2.03 -13.45
C ASN A 104 -11.95 -2.35 -14.95
N ARG A 105 -11.94 -1.35 -15.84
CA ARG A 105 -11.79 -1.54 -17.29
C ARG A 105 -10.49 -2.25 -17.67
N TYR A 106 -9.40 -1.97 -16.94
CA TYR A 106 -8.09 -2.57 -17.18
C TYR A 106 -7.78 -3.76 -16.26
N ALA A 107 -8.77 -4.21 -15.45
CA ALA A 107 -8.60 -5.29 -14.47
C ALA A 107 -7.42 -5.07 -13.51
N VAL A 108 -7.22 -3.81 -13.09
CA VAL A 108 -6.21 -3.40 -12.10
C VAL A 108 -6.91 -3.18 -10.76
N PRO A 109 -6.40 -3.71 -9.63
CA PRO A 109 -6.94 -3.42 -8.30
C PRO A 109 -6.90 -1.93 -8.00
N TYR A 110 -8.02 -1.39 -7.49
CA TYR A 110 -8.10 -0.04 -6.96
C TYR A 110 -8.32 -0.09 -5.45
N ILE A 111 -7.46 0.57 -4.70
CA ILE A 111 -7.45 0.63 -3.23
C ILE A 111 -7.73 2.09 -2.82
N PRO A 112 -9.00 2.51 -2.78
CA PRO A 112 -9.38 3.87 -2.41
C PRO A 112 -9.22 4.13 -0.91
N GLY A 113 -8.85 5.36 -0.57
CA GLY A 113 -8.93 5.87 0.79
C GLY A 113 -10.38 6.10 1.21
N VAL A 114 -10.72 5.67 2.42
CA VAL A 114 -12.04 5.87 3.04
C VAL A 114 -11.86 6.21 4.52
N MET A 115 -12.76 7.02 5.05
CA MET A 115 -12.76 7.47 6.43
C MET A 115 -14.11 7.24 7.11
N THR A 116 -15.17 7.11 6.32
CA THR A 116 -16.53 6.92 6.78
C THR A 116 -17.15 5.64 6.21
N PRO A 117 -18.14 5.03 6.90
CA PRO A 117 -18.88 3.90 6.34
C PRO A 117 -19.55 4.22 4.99
N GLN A 118 -20.02 5.46 4.78
CA GLN A 118 -20.62 5.88 3.51
C GLN A 118 -19.61 5.80 2.36
N GLU A 119 -18.38 6.31 2.56
CA GLU A 119 -17.31 6.21 1.55
C GLU A 119 -16.93 4.76 1.28
N ALA A 120 -16.88 3.94 2.33
CA ALA A 120 -16.58 2.51 2.20
C ALA A 120 -17.64 1.78 1.39
N VAL A 121 -18.93 2.00 1.66
CA VAL A 121 -20.04 1.44 0.88
C VAL A 121 -19.92 1.86 -0.58
N ARG A 122 -19.73 3.15 -0.84
CA ARG A 122 -19.58 3.66 -2.19
C ARG A 122 -18.38 3.03 -2.93
N ALA A 123 -17.25 2.90 -2.27
CA ALA A 123 -16.08 2.24 -2.84
C ALA A 123 -16.35 0.77 -3.20
N LEU A 124 -17.03 0.03 -2.32
CA LEU A 124 -17.41 -1.38 -2.56
C LEU A 124 -18.39 -1.50 -3.74
N GLU A 125 -19.39 -0.63 -3.87
CA GLU A 125 -20.33 -0.59 -5.00
C GLU A 125 -19.61 -0.42 -6.34
N PHE A 126 -18.47 0.28 -6.35
CA PHE A 126 -17.62 0.47 -7.52
C PHE A 126 -16.53 -0.58 -7.68
N GLY A 127 -16.59 -1.68 -6.92
CA GLY A 127 -15.72 -2.84 -7.07
C GLY A 127 -14.32 -2.66 -6.47
N ALA A 128 -14.19 -1.82 -5.44
CA ALA A 128 -12.97 -1.80 -4.64
C ALA A 128 -12.84 -3.10 -3.85
N ASP A 129 -11.68 -3.77 -3.98
CA ASP A 129 -11.44 -5.05 -3.33
C ASP A 129 -10.79 -4.87 -1.95
N ILE A 130 -9.98 -3.83 -1.78
CA ILE A 130 -9.32 -3.45 -0.52
C ILE A 130 -9.65 -1.99 -0.24
N LEU A 131 -10.03 -1.69 1.00
CA LEU A 131 -10.33 -0.35 1.48
C LEU A 131 -9.16 0.19 2.30
N LYS A 132 -8.54 1.28 1.85
CA LYS A 132 -7.50 1.98 2.60
C LYS A 132 -8.16 2.86 3.67
N LEU A 133 -7.96 2.52 4.95
CA LEU A 133 -8.35 3.41 6.05
C LEU A 133 -7.28 4.49 6.21
N PHE A 134 -7.62 5.75 5.89
CA PHE A 134 -6.64 6.84 5.84
C PHE A 134 -7.26 8.20 6.23
N PRO A 135 -6.60 8.98 7.10
CA PRO A 135 -5.39 8.66 7.88
C PRO A 135 -5.73 7.84 9.15
N ALA A 136 -5.17 6.62 9.24
CA ALA A 136 -5.51 5.64 10.29
C ALA A 136 -5.08 6.09 11.70
N GLU A 137 -4.03 6.88 11.80
CA GLU A 137 -3.49 7.41 13.06
C GLU A 137 -4.47 8.23 13.88
N LEU A 138 -5.51 8.80 13.25
CA LEU A 138 -6.54 9.59 13.94
C LEU A 138 -7.46 8.73 14.81
N PHE A 139 -7.58 7.43 14.54
CA PHE A 139 -8.56 6.54 15.20
C PHE A 139 -7.93 5.35 15.92
N GLY A 140 -6.74 4.93 15.50
CA GLY A 140 -6.10 3.71 16.00
C GLY A 140 -6.80 2.41 15.54
N PRO A 141 -6.31 1.23 15.97
CA PRO A 141 -6.76 -0.07 15.47
C PRO A 141 -8.26 -0.37 15.65
N LYS A 142 -8.91 0.25 16.62
CA LYS A 142 -10.35 0.07 16.89
C LYS A 142 -11.24 0.45 15.71
N ILE A 143 -10.78 1.31 14.81
CA ILE A 143 -11.53 1.70 13.61
C ILE A 143 -11.89 0.48 12.74
N ILE A 144 -11.03 -0.53 12.67
CA ILE A 144 -11.28 -1.73 11.85
C ILE A 144 -12.49 -2.51 12.41
N SER A 145 -12.55 -2.71 13.72
CA SER A 145 -13.70 -3.39 14.36
C SER A 145 -15.00 -2.60 14.17
N ALA A 146 -14.92 -1.27 14.24
CA ALA A 146 -16.06 -0.40 14.00
C ALA A 146 -16.60 -0.51 12.55
N PHE A 147 -15.71 -0.59 11.56
CA PHE A 147 -16.10 -0.80 10.17
C PHE A 147 -16.60 -2.21 9.89
N LYS A 148 -15.99 -3.22 10.50
CA LYS A 148 -16.41 -4.63 10.35
C LYS A 148 -17.80 -4.91 10.89
N GLY A 149 -18.31 -4.11 11.84
CA GLY A 149 -19.68 -4.24 12.32
C GLY A 149 -20.69 -4.19 11.15
N PRO A 150 -20.83 -3.05 10.46
CA PRO A 150 -21.74 -2.89 9.31
C PRO A 150 -21.21 -3.51 8.01
N LEU A 151 -19.91 -3.67 7.85
CA LEU A 151 -19.24 -4.10 6.59
C LEU A 151 -18.27 -5.25 6.85
N PRO A 152 -18.74 -6.43 7.31
CA PRO A 152 -17.88 -7.57 7.65
C PRO A 152 -17.11 -8.15 6.46
N GLN A 153 -17.61 -7.93 5.22
CA GLN A 153 -16.99 -8.35 3.97
C GLN A 153 -15.81 -7.45 3.56
N GLY A 154 -15.63 -6.27 4.17
CA GLY A 154 -14.57 -5.35 3.82
C GLY A 154 -13.18 -5.90 4.14
N ILE A 155 -12.24 -5.71 3.20
CA ILE A 155 -10.81 -5.98 3.39
C ILE A 155 -10.12 -4.65 3.65
N TYR A 156 -9.48 -4.52 4.82
CA TYR A 156 -9.00 -3.21 5.30
C TYR A 156 -7.48 -3.12 5.28
N MET A 157 -6.98 -1.98 4.76
CA MET A 157 -5.57 -1.59 4.72
C MET A 157 -5.39 -0.25 5.46
N PRO A 158 -5.22 -0.25 6.79
CA PRO A 158 -4.90 0.99 7.50
C PRO A 158 -3.56 1.56 7.02
N THR A 159 -3.52 2.88 6.86
CA THR A 159 -2.33 3.62 6.40
C THR A 159 -2.23 4.93 7.18
N GLY A 160 -1.03 5.23 7.67
CA GLY A 160 -0.74 6.38 8.55
C GLY A 160 -0.52 5.95 10.00
N GLY A 161 0.58 6.43 10.61
CA GLY A 161 0.93 6.15 12.00
C GLY A 161 1.33 4.71 12.33
N ILE A 162 1.53 3.86 11.34
CA ILE A 162 1.93 2.46 11.54
C ILE A 162 3.44 2.37 11.76
N THR A 163 3.83 1.67 12.84
CA THR A 163 5.23 1.45 13.24
C THR A 163 5.45 -0.02 13.59
N VAL A 164 6.71 -0.41 13.86
CA VAL A 164 7.05 -1.76 14.33
C VAL A 164 6.31 -2.08 15.64
N GLU A 165 6.19 -1.10 16.54
CA GLU A 165 5.62 -1.26 17.87
C GLU A 165 4.11 -1.52 17.84
N ASN A 166 3.38 -0.93 16.88
CA ASN A 166 1.91 -1.03 16.84
C ASN A 166 1.37 -1.94 15.71
N ALA A 167 2.23 -2.42 14.80
CA ALA A 167 1.80 -3.23 13.65
C ALA A 167 1.01 -4.48 14.06
N ALA A 168 1.42 -5.16 15.15
CA ALA A 168 0.71 -6.34 15.67
C ALA A 168 -0.72 -6.03 16.12
N GLU A 169 -0.96 -4.85 16.70
CA GLU A 169 -2.30 -4.44 17.14
C GLU A 169 -3.24 -4.24 15.95
N TRP A 170 -2.75 -3.64 14.85
CA TRP A 170 -3.51 -3.46 13.63
C TRP A 170 -3.90 -4.80 13.00
N ILE A 171 -2.96 -5.75 12.93
CA ILE A 171 -3.23 -7.10 12.41
C ILE A 171 -4.26 -7.82 13.28
N LYS A 172 -4.10 -7.79 14.63
CA LYS A 172 -5.05 -8.41 15.56
C LYS A 172 -6.44 -7.77 15.50
N ALA A 173 -6.54 -6.48 15.21
CA ALA A 173 -7.82 -5.81 14.98
C ALA A 173 -8.48 -6.25 13.66
N GLY A 174 -7.77 -6.95 12.79
CA GLY A 174 -8.28 -7.54 11.55
C GLY A 174 -7.88 -6.78 10.28
N ALA A 175 -6.78 -6.01 10.31
CA ALA A 175 -6.17 -5.49 9.08
C ALA A 175 -5.66 -6.66 8.23
N ALA A 176 -5.97 -6.62 6.94
CA ALA A 176 -5.46 -7.61 5.99
C ALA A 176 -4.06 -7.23 5.48
N VAL A 177 -3.81 -5.95 5.31
CA VAL A 177 -2.56 -5.37 4.81
C VAL A 177 -2.27 -4.10 5.59
N LEU A 178 -1.01 -3.75 5.80
CA LEU A 178 -0.60 -2.49 6.43
C LEU A 178 0.09 -1.58 5.40
N GLY A 179 -0.39 -0.34 5.24
CA GLY A 179 0.27 0.68 4.44
C GLY A 179 1.27 1.46 5.30
N ILE A 180 2.58 1.30 5.07
CA ILE A 180 3.61 1.80 5.96
C ILE A 180 4.53 2.78 5.21
N GLY A 181 4.53 4.03 5.62
CA GLY A 181 5.30 5.10 4.97
C GLY A 181 6.45 5.61 5.82
N GLY A 182 6.24 6.76 6.47
CA GLY A 182 7.30 7.54 7.11
C GLY A 182 8.10 6.81 8.18
N SER A 183 7.50 5.93 8.97
CA SER A 183 8.18 5.13 9.99
C SER A 183 9.19 4.16 9.37
N LEU A 184 8.79 3.51 8.26
CA LEU A 184 9.63 2.58 7.52
C LEU A 184 10.81 3.29 6.84
N THR A 185 10.55 4.44 6.21
CA THR A 185 11.54 5.13 5.36
C THR A 185 12.32 6.23 6.08
N LYS A 186 12.17 6.36 7.41
CA LYS A 186 12.75 7.44 8.21
C LYS A 186 14.27 7.62 7.98
N GLY A 187 15.03 6.53 7.95
CA GLY A 187 16.48 6.55 7.77
C GLY A 187 16.93 7.07 6.41
N ALA A 188 16.09 6.93 5.38
CA ALA A 188 16.42 7.45 4.06
C ALA A 188 16.58 8.97 3.99
N LYS A 189 16.00 9.72 4.95
CA LYS A 189 16.15 11.17 5.05
C LYS A 189 17.58 11.58 5.37
N THR A 190 18.32 10.73 6.06
CA THR A 190 19.73 10.93 6.46
C THR A 190 20.70 10.03 5.67
N GLY A 191 20.20 9.30 4.67
CA GLY A 191 21.00 8.36 3.89
C GLY A 191 21.27 7.01 4.56
N ASP A 192 20.67 6.73 5.73
CA ASP A 192 20.80 5.44 6.41
C ASP A 192 19.78 4.43 5.84
N PHE A 193 20.09 3.88 4.65
CA PHE A 193 19.29 2.84 4.01
C PHE A 193 19.38 1.50 4.76
N GLY A 194 20.45 1.26 5.53
CA GLY A 194 20.57 0.09 6.39
C GLY A 194 19.50 0.05 7.48
N SER A 195 19.14 1.20 8.05
CA SER A 195 18.02 1.26 9.01
C SER A 195 16.67 0.98 8.36
N VAL A 196 16.46 1.40 7.10
CA VAL A 196 15.25 1.07 6.34
C VAL A 196 15.11 -0.44 6.18
N THR A 197 16.19 -1.12 5.80
CA THR A 197 16.22 -2.60 5.67
C THR A 197 15.91 -3.30 6.99
N ARG A 198 16.51 -2.84 8.10
CA ARG A 198 16.24 -3.41 9.44
C ARG A 198 14.78 -3.22 9.84
N THR A 199 14.23 -2.02 9.67
CA THR A 199 12.82 -1.72 9.97
C THR A 199 11.87 -2.55 9.13
N ALA A 200 12.15 -2.72 7.84
CA ALA A 200 11.35 -3.56 6.95
C ALA A 200 11.32 -5.03 7.44
N ARG A 201 12.47 -5.58 7.83
CA ARG A 201 12.58 -6.93 8.38
C ARG A 201 11.80 -7.09 9.66
N GLN A 202 11.95 -6.17 10.62
CA GLN A 202 11.20 -6.18 11.88
C GLN A 202 9.69 -6.12 11.65
N LEU A 203 9.22 -5.26 10.75
CA LEU A 203 7.79 -5.20 10.38
C LEU A 203 7.30 -6.53 9.81
N LYS A 204 8.08 -7.16 8.92
CA LYS A 204 7.74 -8.47 8.35
C LYS A 204 7.60 -9.54 9.44
N GLU A 205 8.55 -9.60 10.38
CA GLU A 205 8.56 -10.54 11.51
C GLU A 205 7.35 -10.30 12.42
N VAL A 206 7.08 -9.06 12.81
CA VAL A 206 5.95 -8.70 13.68
C VAL A 206 4.61 -9.04 13.01
N ILE A 207 4.44 -8.76 11.72
CA ILE A 207 3.22 -9.06 10.97
C ILE A 207 3.02 -10.58 10.88
N ALA A 208 4.07 -11.34 10.56
CA ALA A 208 3.99 -12.80 10.48
C ALA A 208 3.62 -13.41 11.83
N ALA A 209 4.29 -13.01 12.90
CA ALA A 209 3.98 -13.45 14.26
C ALA A 209 2.53 -13.12 14.68
N ALA A 210 2.05 -11.90 14.36
CA ALA A 210 0.68 -11.50 14.66
C ALA A 210 -0.39 -12.28 13.88
N ARG A 211 -0.02 -12.84 12.71
CA ARG A 211 -0.85 -13.74 11.89
C ARG A 211 -0.76 -15.20 12.29
N GLY A 212 0.12 -15.57 13.22
CA GLY A 212 0.41 -16.97 13.57
C GLY A 212 1.21 -17.73 12.52
N LEU A 213 1.96 -17.03 11.67
CA LEU A 213 2.81 -17.60 10.63
C LEU A 213 4.25 -17.74 11.16
N GLN A 214 4.90 -18.86 10.87
CA GLN A 214 6.36 -19.02 11.04
C GLN A 214 7.05 -18.51 9.75
N LEU A 215 8.08 -17.67 9.91
CA LEU A 215 8.94 -17.18 8.81
C LEU A 215 10.06 -18.14 8.52
#